data_901cb12fbbbb762e2d2939b0daa160f1
#
_entry.id   901cb12fbbbb762e2d2939b0daa160f1
#
_cell.length_a   1.000
_cell.length_b   1.000
_cell.length_c   1.000
_cell.angle_alpha   90.00
_cell.angle_beta   90.00
_cell.angle_gamma   90.00
#
_symmetry.space_group_name_H-M   'P 1'
#
loop_
_entity.id
_entity.type
_entity.pdbx_description
1 polymer ?
#
loop_
_entity_poly.entity_id
_entity_poly.type
_entity_poly.pdbx_seq_one_letter_code
_entity_poly.pdbx_strand_id
1 'polypeptide(L)'
;PFLKPEDIAEGLAITRRVAEAILKETGEPYKGVMYGGFMATQNGVRLLEYNARFGDPEAMNILPILKTDFVDLCRAVIDGTLDKLPIEFEHKATVCKYIVPRGYGLPKDHPDAQSTSAKIEVGNVGSARLYYSSVDQKADGLYMTTSRAIGVVGIADTLAQAEKIAEDAVTAVDGPVAHRPDIGTAALIDKRIHHMHRIRG
;
A
#
# COMPACT_ATOMS: atom_id res chain seq x y z
N PRO A 1 4.86 -15.01 1.86
CA PRO A 1 5.41 -16.30 1.39
C PRO A 1 6.91 -16.26 1.13
N PHE A 2 7.54 -15.10 0.97
CA PHE A 2 8.98 -14.95 0.71
C PHE A 2 9.77 -14.35 1.89
N LEU A 3 9.12 -13.94 2.96
CA LEU A 3 9.72 -13.52 4.23
C LEU A 3 9.70 -14.68 5.22
N LYS A 4 10.70 -14.75 6.07
CA LYS A 4 10.79 -15.67 7.20
C LYS A 4 10.32 -14.97 8.49
N PRO A 5 9.90 -15.71 9.53
CA PRO A 5 9.56 -15.10 10.83
C PRO A 5 10.70 -14.24 11.40
N GLU A 6 11.96 -14.65 11.17
CA GLU A 6 13.16 -13.94 11.62
C GLU A 6 13.27 -12.56 10.97
N ASP A 7 12.87 -12.41 9.69
CA ASP A 7 12.87 -11.11 9.00
C ASP A 7 11.90 -10.12 9.66
N ILE A 8 10.75 -10.62 10.05
CA ILE A 8 9.72 -9.82 10.72
C ILE A 8 10.22 -9.42 12.11
N ALA A 9 10.82 -10.36 12.85
CA ALA A 9 11.38 -10.10 14.17
C ALA A 9 12.53 -9.07 14.11
N GLU A 10 13.41 -9.17 13.09
CA GLU A 10 14.50 -8.21 12.88
C GLU A 10 13.97 -6.82 12.53
N GLY A 11 12.98 -6.72 11.63
CA GLY A 11 12.31 -5.46 11.31
C GLY A 11 11.69 -4.79 12.54
N LEU A 12 11.01 -5.58 13.38
CA LEU A 12 10.45 -5.11 14.65
C LEU A 12 11.53 -4.63 15.62
N ALA A 13 12.65 -5.35 15.74
CA ALA A 13 13.77 -4.96 16.58
C ALA A 13 14.42 -3.64 16.10
N ILE A 14 14.53 -3.43 14.78
CA ILE A 14 14.98 -2.16 14.20
C ILE A 14 14.00 -1.04 14.57
N THR A 15 12.70 -1.26 14.42
CA THR A 15 11.67 -0.27 14.75
C THR A 15 11.70 0.14 16.22
N ARG A 16 11.87 -0.82 17.15
CA ARG A 16 12.01 -0.54 18.57
C ARG A 16 13.23 0.34 18.86
N ARG A 17 14.38 0.02 18.29
CA ARG A 17 15.60 0.84 18.46
C ARG A 17 15.41 2.27 17.94
N VAL A 18 14.68 2.46 16.85
CA VAL A 18 14.38 3.81 16.34
C VAL A 18 13.45 4.56 17.29
N ALA A 19 12.41 3.90 17.81
CA ALA A 19 11.52 4.53 18.80
C ALA A 19 12.26 4.91 20.10
N GLU A 20 13.15 4.03 20.59
CA GLU A 20 14.01 4.31 21.74
C GLU A 20 14.97 5.48 21.49
N ALA A 21 15.54 5.56 20.28
CA ALA A 21 16.41 6.67 19.88
C ALA A 21 15.63 8.00 19.83
N ILE A 22 14.42 8.00 19.28
CA ILE A 22 13.56 9.19 19.28
C ILE A 22 13.29 9.66 20.70
N LEU A 23 12.89 8.76 21.60
CA LEU A 23 12.65 9.09 23.00
C LEU A 23 13.90 9.68 23.66
N LYS A 24 15.08 9.09 23.42
CA LYS A 24 16.35 9.56 23.98
C LYS A 24 16.73 10.96 23.49
N GLU A 25 16.54 11.23 22.20
CA GLU A 25 16.94 12.51 21.58
C GLU A 25 15.94 13.64 21.84
N THR A 26 14.65 13.32 21.95
CA THR A 26 13.58 14.32 22.07
C THR A 26 13.02 14.46 23.50
N GLY A 27 13.22 13.46 24.36
CA GLY A 27 12.56 13.34 25.67
C GLY A 27 11.11 12.88 25.62
N GLU A 28 10.53 12.69 24.41
CA GLU A 28 9.13 12.34 24.20
C GLU A 28 9.00 11.03 23.42
N PRO A 29 8.08 10.11 23.83
CA PRO A 29 7.84 8.89 23.06
C PRO A 29 7.12 9.21 21.75
N TYR A 30 7.52 8.50 20.70
CA TYR A 30 6.78 8.58 19.44
C TYR A 30 5.36 8.01 19.60
N LYS A 31 4.34 8.83 19.33
CA LYS A 31 2.93 8.45 19.34
C LYS A 31 2.35 8.67 17.95
N GLY A 32 2.04 7.60 17.24
CA GLY A 32 1.50 7.68 15.88
C GLY A 32 1.78 6.42 15.07
N VAL A 33 1.50 6.50 13.77
CA VAL A 33 1.78 5.44 12.83
C VAL A 33 3.18 5.64 12.24
N MET A 34 3.98 4.59 12.28
CA MET A 34 5.30 4.55 11.67
C MET A 34 5.32 3.43 10.62
N TYR A 35 5.38 3.81 9.35
CA TYR A 35 5.52 2.86 8.24
C TYR A 35 6.99 2.71 7.86
N GLY A 36 7.55 1.53 8.09
CA GLY A 36 8.94 1.21 7.75
C GLY A 36 9.08 0.51 6.41
N GLY A 37 9.84 1.09 5.50
CA GLY A 37 10.32 0.44 4.29
C GLY A 37 11.55 -0.40 4.58
N PHE A 38 11.46 -1.73 4.41
CA PHE A 38 12.56 -2.64 4.67
C PHE A 38 12.97 -3.42 3.44
N MET A 39 14.25 -3.76 3.35
CA MET A 39 14.83 -4.64 2.35
C MET A 39 15.36 -5.91 3.01
N ALA A 40 14.81 -7.06 2.63
CA ALA A 40 15.38 -8.35 3.00
C ALA A 40 16.60 -8.63 2.10
N THR A 41 17.76 -8.86 2.71
CA THR A 41 19.04 -9.08 2.01
C THR A 41 19.67 -10.43 2.42
N GLN A 42 20.77 -10.78 1.80
CA GLN A 42 21.58 -11.93 2.20
C GLN A 42 22.05 -11.82 3.67
N ASN A 43 22.32 -10.60 4.12
CA ASN A 43 22.88 -10.31 5.45
C ASN A 43 21.82 -9.78 6.42
N GLY A 44 20.58 -10.26 6.34
CA GLY A 44 19.46 -9.84 7.17
C GLY A 44 18.66 -8.68 6.60
N VAL A 45 17.85 -8.05 7.43
CA VAL A 45 16.94 -6.98 7.05
C VAL A 45 17.65 -5.62 7.16
N ARG A 46 17.41 -4.74 6.20
CA ARG A 46 17.90 -3.37 6.18
C ARG A 46 16.74 -2.40 6.10
N LEU A 47 16.76 -1.40 6.97
CA LEU A 47 15.84 -0.28 6.91
C LEU A 47 16.24 0.64 5.75
N LEU A 48 15.27 1.00 4.91
CA LEU A 48 15.41 2.00 3.86
C LEU A 48 14.98 3.37 4.36
N GLU A 49 13.74 3.45 4.88
CA GLU A 49 13.17 4.69 5.39
C GLU A 49 12.04 4.42 6.37
N TYR A 50 11.68 5.43 7.15
CA TYR A 50 10.40 5.52 7.85
C TYR A 50 9.57 6.67 7.31
N ASN A 51 8.27 6.43 7.20
CA ASN A 51 7.27 7.45 7.02
C ASN A 51 6.47 7.61 8.33
N ALA A 52 6.34 8.83 8.83
CA ALA A 52 5.60 9.15 10.06
C ALA A 52 4.07 9.20 9.81
N ARG A 53 3.57 8.25 9.06
CA ARG A 53 2.18 8.08 8.62
C ARG A 53 1.97 6.66 8.10
N PHE A 54 0.71 6.33 7.78
CA PHE A 54 0.44 5.11 7.02
C PHE A 54 1.14 5.09 5.67
N GLY A 55 1.55 3.92 5.24
CA GLY A 55 2.05 3.69 3.88
C GLY A 55 0.96 3.95 2.83
N ASP A 56 1.36 4.33 1.64
CA ASP A 56 0.52 4.48 0.48
C ASP A 56 1.13 3.64 -0.66
N PRO A 57 0.50 2.52 -1.06
CA PRO A 57 -0.92 2.14 -0.88
C PRO A 57 -1.26 1.29 0.34
N GLU A 58 -0.35 0.99 1.25
CA GLU A 58 -0.54 -0.02 2.31
C GLU A 58 -1.74 0.29 3.22
N ALA A 59 -2.05 1.57 3.48
CA ALA A 59 -3.25 1.96 4.23
C ALA A 59 -4.53 1.39 3.60
N MET A 60 -4.62 1.41 2.28
CA MET A 60 -5.77 0.91 1.54
C MET A 60 -5.91 -0.62 1.58
N ASN A 61 -4.81 -1.34 1.90
CA ASN A 61 -4.87 -2.77 2.11
C ASN A 61 -5.33 -3.15 3.53
N ILE A 62 -4.93 -2.38 4.54
CA ILE A 62 -5.15 -2.77 5.95
C ILE A 62 -6.40 -2.13 6.57
N LEU A 63 -6.66 -0.84 6.32
CA LEU A 63 -7.79 -0.14 6.96
C LEU A 63 -9.17 -0.70 6.56
N PRO A 64 -9.41 -1.14 5.32
CA PRO A 64 -10.70 -1.70 4.94
C PRO A 64 -11.08 -3.01 5.63
N ILE A 65 -10.12 -3.73 6.17
CA ILE A 65 -10.32 -4.99 6.89
C ILE A 65 -10.11 -4.85 8.40
N LEU A 66 -9.89 -3.63 8.90
CA LEU A 66 -9.79 -3.36 10.33
C LEU A 66 -11.18 -3.49 10.96
N LYS A 67 -11.29 -4.32 12.00
CA LYS A 67 -12.53 -4.53 12.78
C LYS A 67 -12.59 -3.63 14.01
N THR A 68 -11.44 -3.36 14.63
CA THR A 68 -11.32 -2.46 15.77
C THR A 68 -11.74 -1.05 15.35
N ASP A 69 -12.51 -0.37 16.18
CA ASP A 69 -12.91 1.01 15.91
C ASP A 69 -11.67 1.91 15.77
N PHE A 70 -11.60 2.66 14.67
CA PHE A 70 -10.44 3.46 14.35
C PHE A 70 -10.27 4.67 15.29
N VAL A 71 -11.37 5.19 15.84
CA VAL A 71 -11.34 6.29 16.81
C VAL A 71 -10.78 5.80 18.14
N ASP A 72 -11.17 4.59 18.57
CA ASP A 72 -10.63 3.97 19.79
C ASP A 72 -9.13 3.66 19.64
N LEU A 73 -8.71 3.21 18.44
CA LEU A 73 -7.29 3.04 18.13
C LEU A 73 -6.53 4.37 18.24
N CYS A 74 -7.06 5.44 17.65
CA CYS A 74 -6.44 6.77 17.73
C CYS A 74 -6.35 7.27 19.20
N ARG A 75 -7.40 7.07 20.00
CA ARG A 75 -7.38 7.42 21.43
C ARG A 75 -6.32 6.63 22.18
N ALA A 76 -6.26 5.31 21.97
CA ALA A 76 -5.25 4.47 22.61
C ALA A 76 -3.81 4.87 22.24
N VAL A 77 -3.57 5.33 21.02
CA VAL A 77 -2.27 5.91 20.59
C VAL A 77 -1.95 7.18 21.39
N ILE A 78 -2.90 8.12 21.48
CA ILE A 78 -2.72 9.39 22.21
C ILE A 78 -2.46 9.13 23.68
N ASP A 79 -3.25 8.26 24.30
CA ASP A 79 -3.19 7.94 25.72
C ASP A 79 -2.00 7.04 26.09
N GLY A 80 -1.32 6.45 25.09
CA GLY A 80 -0.22 5.51 25.32
C GLY A 80 -0.68 4.18 25.89
N THR A 81 -1.90 3.74 25.55
CA THR A 81 -2.55 2.51 26.05
C THR A 81 -2.80 1.49 24.94
N LEU A 82 -2.12 1.64 23.80
CA LEU A 82 -2.31 0.78 22.62
C LEU A 82 -2.03 -0.70 22.90
N ASP A 83 -1.14 -0.99 23.83
CA ASP A 83 -0.82 -2.33 24.32
C ASP A 83 -1.99 -3.04 25.03
N LYS A 84 -3.00 -2.27 25.47
CA LYS A 84 -4.21 -2.76 26.14
C LYS A 84 -5.41 -2.90 25.21
N LEU A 85 -5.33 -2.33 23.98
CA LEU A 85 -6.39 -2.41 23.00
C LEU A 85 -6.18 -3.63 22.09
N PRO A 86 -7.10 -4.61 22.07
CA PRO A 86 -7.05 -5.69 21.10
C PRO A 86 -7.34 -5.14 19.71
N ILE A 87 -6.34 -5.21 18.83
CA ILE A 87 -6.48 -4.80 17.45
C ILE A 87 -6.82 -6.02 16.62
N GLU A 88 -8.00 -6.02 16.01
CA GLU A 88 -8.51 -7.11 15.21
C GLU A 88 -8.69 -6.71 13.75
N PHE A 89 -8.38 -7.65 12.86
CA PHE A 89 -8.63 -7.53 11.43
C PHE A 89 -9.54 -8.67 10.94
N GLU A 90 -10.27 -8.44 9.86
CA GLU A 90 -10.91 -9.53 9.13
C GLU A 90 -9.82 -10.46 8.56
N HIS A 91 -10.10 -11.78 8.58
CA HIS A 91 -9.21 -12.76 7.97
C HIS A 91 -9.41 -12.80 6.45
N LYS A 92 -8.99 -11.76 5.78
CA LYS A 92 -9.13 -11.55 4.33
C LYS A 92 -7.77 -11.24 3.68
N ALA A 93 -7.66 -11.56 2.41
CA ALA A 93 -6.60 -11.07 1.55
C ALA A 93 -7.05 -9.78 0.87
N THR A 94 -6.11 -8.86 0.66
CA THR A 94 -6.33 -7.60 -0.06
C THR A 94 -5.27 -7.40 -1.12
N VAL A 95 -5.67 -6.87 -2.27
CA VAL A 95 -4.78 -6.44 -3.35
C VAL A 95 -5.15 -5.03 -3.77
N CYS A 96 -4.20 -4.11 -3.68
CA CYS A 96 -4.35 -2.75 -4.16
C CYS A 96 -3.60 -2.55 -5.47
N LYS A 97 -4.29 -2.09 -6.51
CA LYS A 97 -3.70 -1.65 -7.78
C LYS A 97 -4.00 -0.17 -7.99
N TYR A 98 -3.00 0.60 -8.41
CA TYR A 98 -3.19 2.00 -8.75
C TYR A 98 -3.45 2.19 -10.24
N ILE A 99 -4.48 2.96 -10.55
CA ILE A 99 -4.70 3.56 -11.85
C ILE A 99 -3.88 4.86 -11.90
N VAL A 100 -3.07 4.97 -12.94
CA VAL A 100 -2.15 6.09 -13.15
C VAL A 100 -2.28 6.61 -14.58
N PRO A 101 -1.89 7.86 -14.88
CA PRO A 101 -1.73 8.31 -16.26
C PRO A 101 -0.76 7.42 -17.03
N ARG A 102 -1.01 7.18 -18.31
CA ARG A 102 -0.19 6.28 -19.16
C ARG A 102 1.30 6.60 -19.11
N GLY A 103 1.67 7.85 -18.99
CA GLY A 103 3.07 8.30 -18.89
C GLY A 103 3.63 8.37 -17.46
N TYR A 104 2.92 7.90 -16.45
CA TYR A 104 3.35 7.96 -15.07
C TYR A 104 4.69 7.24 -14.83
N GLY A 105 5.65 7.95 -14.22
CA GLY A 105 6.98 7.40 -13.91
C GLY A 105 7.96 7.37 -15.09
N LEU A 106 7.54 7.82 -16.27
CA LEU A 106 8.44 8.00 -17.40
C LEU A 106 9.26 9.29 -17.27
N PRO A 107 10.44 9.37 -17.90
CA PRO A 107 11.21 10.61 -18.01
C PRO A 107 10.34 11.75 -18.60
N LYS A 108 10.55 12.98 -18.16
CA LYS A 108 9.72 14.14 -18.56
C LYS A 108 9.76 14.43 -20.07
N ASP A 109 10.82 14.02 -20.75
CA ASP A 109 11.02 14.14 -22.18
C ASP A 109 10.41 12.98 -22.99
N HIS A 110 9.85 11.97 -22.32
CA HIS A 110 9.19 10.87 -23.00
C HIS A 110 7.84 11.35 -23.59
N PRO A 111 7.50 10.97 -24.86
CA PRO A 111 6.26 11.42 -25.50
C PRO A 111 5.00 11.15 -24.69
N ASP A 112 4.93 10.02 -24.00
CA ASP A 112 3.79 9.62 -23.20
C ASP A 112 3.74 10.29 -21.79
N ALA A 113 4.83 10.95 -21.36
CA ALA A 113 4.88 11.63 -20.05
C ALA A 113 3.99 12.87 -19.99
N GLN A 114 3.44 13.32 -21.11
CA GLN A 114 2.72 14.59 -21.22
C GLN A 114 1.20 14.50 -21.03
N SER A 115 0.64 13.34 -20.72
CA SER A 115 -0.81 13.19 -20.52
C SER A 115 -1.25 13.74 -19.15
N THR A 116 -1.21 15.04 -18.99
CA THR A 116 -1.72 15.73 -17.81
C THR A 116 -3.18 16.13 -18.03
N SER A 117 -4.03 16.00 -17.00
CA SER A 117 -5.42 16.46 -17.00
C SER A 117 -6.33 15.78 -18.02
N ALA A 118 -6.17 14.47 -18.20
CA ALA A 118 -7.04 13.69 -19.08
C ALA A 118 -8.31 13.24 -18.36
N LYS A 119 -9.44 13.32 -19.08
CA LYS A 119 -10.72 12.78 -18.61
C LYS A 119 -10.67 11.27 -18.50
N ILE A 120 -11.28 10.74 -17.46
CA ILE A 120 -11.46 9.30 -17.23
C ILE A 120 -12.93 9.00 -16.94
N GLU A 121 -13.35 7.80 -17.28
CA GLU A 121 -14.68 7.30 -16.98
C GLU A 121 -14.55 6.03 -16.14
N VAL A 122 -15.27 6.00 -15.01
CA VAL A 122 -15.27 4.85 -14.11
C VAL A 122 -16.54 4.05 -14.37
N GLY A 123 -16.37 2.86 -14.92
CA GLY A 123 -17.45 1.92 -15.19
C GLY A 123 -17.86 1.13 -13.94
N ASN A 124 -18.45 -0.05 -14.16
CA ASN A 124 -18.84 -0.94 -13.07
C ASN A 124 -17.61 -1.68 -12.49
N VAL A 125 -17.24 -1.35 -11.28
CA VAL A 125 -16.09 -1.93 -10.57
C VAL A 125 -16.45 -3.13 -9.68
N GLY A 126 -17.70 -3.62 -9.76
CA GLY A 126 -18.15 -4.79 -8.99
C GLY A 126 -18.02 -4.57 -7.48
N SER A 127 -17.36 -5.51 -6.79
CA SER A 127 -17.15 -5.48 -5.34
C SER A 127 -15.85 -4.78 -4.91
N ALA A 128 -15.06 -4.27 -5.85
CA ALA A 128 -13.83 -3.54 -5.50
C ALA A 128 -14.14 -2.23 -4.78
N ARG A 129 -13.23 -1.82 -3.90
CA ARG A 129 -13.27 -0.49 -3.28
C ARG A 129 -12.39 0.48 -4.05
N LEU A 130 -12.93 1.68 -4.29
CA LEU A 130 -12.20 2.75 -4.95
C LEU A 130 -11.82 3.85 -3.96
N TYR A 131 -10.59 4.32 -4.10
CA TYR A 131 -10.06 5.45 -3.34
C TYR A 131 -9.50 6.47 -4.32
N TYR A 132 -10.24 7.56 -4.50
CA TYR A 132 -9.81 8.66 -5.35
C TYR A 132 -8.65 9.39 -4.69
N SER A 133 -7.59 9.66 -5.46
CA SER A 133 -6.37 10.30 -5.00
C SER A 133 -6.16 11.60 -5.79
N SER A 134 -5.28 11.60 -6.79
CA SER A 134 -4.94 12.82 -7.55
C SER A 134 -5.86 12.99 -8.76
N VAL A 135 -7.11 13.35 -8.49
CA VAL A 135 -8.15 13.57 -9.50
C VAL A 135 -8.92 14.87 -9.22
N ASP A 136 -9.40 15.50 -10.28
CA ASP A 136 -10.24 16.69 -10.24
C ASP A 136 -11.65 16.37 -10.75
N GLN A 137 -12.68 16.61 -9.94
CA GLN A 137 -14.06 16.55 -10.38
C GLN A 137 -14.44 17.88 -11.04
N LYS A 138 -14.74 17.86 -12.33
CA LYS A 138 -15.22 19.02 -13.09
C LYS A 138 -16.70 18.85 -13.44
N ALA A 139 -17.33 19.89 -13.98
CA ALA A 139 -18.75 19.89 -14.34
C ALA A 139 -19.09 18.81 -15.38
N ASP A 140 -18.15 18.46 -16.24
CA ASP A 140 -18.30 17.51 -17.35
C ASP A 140 -17.66 16.12 -17.08
N GLY A 141 -17.09 15.90 -15.91
CA GLY A 141 -16.55 14.58 -15.54
C GLY A 141 -15.33 14.60 -14.63
N LEU A 142 -14.72 13.45 -14.48
CA LEU A 142 -13.55 13.20 -13.65
C LEU A 142 -12.27 13.29 -14.49
N TYR A 143 -11.27 13.99 -13.96
CA TYR A 143 -9.99 14.22 -14.64
C TYR A 143 -8.82 13.75 -13.79
N MET A 144 -7.89 13.02 -14.39
CA MET A 144 -6.60 12.73 -13.75
C MET A 144 -5.71 13.98 -13.72
N THR A 145 -4.84 14.03 -12.74
CA THR A 145 -3.66 14.90 -12.72
C THR A 145 -2.40 14.14 -13.18
N THR A 146 -1.23 14.59 -12.79
CA THR A 146 0.06 13.95 -13.15
C THR A 146 0.48 12.81 -12.24
N SER A 147 -0.30 12.52 -11.19
CA SER A 147 0.04 11.53 -10.16
C SER A 147 -0.93 10.34 -10.17
N ARG A 148 -0.83 9.47 -9.17
CA ARG A 148 -1.69 8.30 -8.99
C ARG A 148 -3.14 8.75 -8.85
N ALA A 149 -4.02 8.28 -9.74
CA ALA A 149 -5.39 8.76 -9.84
C ALA A 149 -6.35 8.05 -8.89
N ILE A 150 -6.41 6.73 -8.96
CA ILE A 150 -7.36 5.91 -8.19
C ILE A 150 -6.66 4.69 -7.64
N GLY A 151 -6.75 4.46 -6.33
CA GLY A 151 -6.44 3.18 -5.71
C GLY A 151 -7.65 2.25 -5.81
N VAL A 152 -7.44 1.05 -6.34
CA VAL A 152 -8.47 0.02 -6.50
C VAL A 152 -8.11 -1.17 -5.63
N VAL A 153 -9.02 -1.56 -4.73
CA VAL A 153 -8.75 -2.61 -3.75
C VAL A 153 -9.74 -3.76 -3.89
N GLY A 154 -9.22 -4.92 -4.24
CA GLY A 154 -9.92 -6.18 -4.13
C GLY A 154 -9.75 -6.78 -2.73
N ILE A 155 -10.85 -7.30 -2.16
CA ILE A 155 -10.88 -7.94 -0.83
C ILE A 155 -11.60 -9.28 -0.98
N ALA A 156 -10.96 -10.37 -0.56
CA ALA A 156 -11.52 -11.73 -0.65
C ALA A 156 -10.89 -12.70 0.36
N ASP A 157 -11.33 -13.95 0.36
CA ASP A 157 -10.76 -14.98 1.25
C ASP A 157 -9.37 -15.44 0.81
N THR A 158 -9.05 -15.33 -0.48
CA THR A 158 -7.76 -15.69 -1.04
C THR A 158 -7.14 -14.53 -1.82
N LEU A 159 -5.80 -14.54 -1.90
CA LEU A 159 -5.06 -13.52 -2.65
C LEU A 159 -5.43 -13.52 -4.14
N ALA A 160 -5.62 -14.69 -4.74
CA ALA A 160 -6.00 -14.82 -6.15
C ALA A 160 -7.39 -14.22 -6.44
N GLN A 161 -8.35 -14.41 -5.53
CA GLN A 161 -9.67 -13.80 -5.64
C GLN A 161 -9.62 -12.27 -5.45
N ALA A 162 -8.85 -11.80 -4.47
CA ALA A 162 -8.67 -10.37 -4.24
C ALA A 162 -7.97 -9.69 -5.43
N GLU A 163 -6.96 -10.35 -6.00
CA GLU A 163 -6.27 -9.90 -7.21
C GLU A 163 -7.24 -9.79 -8.40
N LYS A 164 -8.03 -10.83 -8.65
CA LYS A 164 -9.02 -10.84 -9.72
C LYS A 164 -10.03 -9.70 -9.59
N ILE A 165 -10.56 -9.46 -8.39
CA ILE A 165 -11.48 -8.35 -8.12
C ILE A 165 -10.82 -7.00 -8.45
N ALA A 166 -9.57 -6.80 -8.02
CA ALA A 166 -8.85 -5.57 -8.32
C ALA A 166 -8.56 -5.41 -9.81
N GLU A 167 -8.15 -6.49 -10.52
CA GLU A 167 -7.86 -6.46 -11.95
C GLU A 167 -9.11 -6.19 -12.79
N ASP A 168 -10.21 -6.88 -12.51
CA ASP A 168 -11.47 -6.64 -13.20
C ASP A 168 -11.92 -5.17 -13.04
N ALA A 169 -11.73 -4.59 -11.86
CA ALA A 169 -12.11 -3.21 -11.57
C ALA A 169 -11.20 -2.16 -12.22
N VAL A 170 -9.88 -2.35 -12.26
CA VAL A 170 -8.99 -1.39 -12.94
C VAL A 170 -9.24 -1.39 -14.45
N THR A 171 -9.62 -2.53 -15.04
CA THR A 171 -9.96 -2.61 -16.46
C THR A 171 -11.32 -1.97 -16.80
N ALA A 172 -12.17 -1.71 -15.80
CA ALA A 172 -13.43 -0.98 -15.97
C ALA A 172 -13.27 0.55 -15.99
N VAL A 173 -12.05 1.06 -15.84
CA VAL A 173 -11.76 2.50 -15.94
C VAL A 173 -11.22 2.82 -17.33
N ASP A 174 -11.97 3.65 -18.07
CA ASP A 174 -11.60 4.08 -19.41
C ASP A 174 -10.86 5.42 -19.40
N GLY A 175 -9.97 5.61 -20.39
CA GLY A 175 -9.15 6.80 -20.56
C GLY A 175 -7.69 6.48 -20.87
N PRO A 176 -6.79 7.48 -20.93
CA PRO A 176 -5.36 7.28 -21.14
C PRO A 176 -4.66 6.82 -19.86
N VAL A 177 -5.13 5.72 -19.30
CA VAL A 177 -4.69 5.13 -18.04
C VAL A 177 -3.75 3.95 -18.23
N ALA A 178 -2.99 3.67 -17.19
CA ALA A 178 -2.16 2.48 -17.04
C ALA A 178 -2.24 1.98 -15.59
N HIS A 179 -1.89 0.72 -15.39
CA HIS A 179 -1.71 0.12 -14.08
C HIS A 179 -0.65 -0.98 -14.15
N ARG A 180 -0.28 -1.52 -13.02
CA ARG A 180 0.59 -2.70 -12.93
C ARG A 180 -0.24 -3.98 -12.82
N PRO A 181 -0.43 -4.74 -13.91
CA PRO A 181 -1.26 -5.94 -13.90
C PRO A 181 -0.64 -7.08 -13.09
N ASP A 182 0.67 -7.07 -12.86
CA ASP A 182 1.41 -8.13 -12.15
C ASP A 182 1.23 -8.11 -10.62
N ILE A 183 0.78 -6.98 -10.03
CA ILE A 183 0.62 -6.87 -8.57
C ILE A 183 -0.44 -7.85 -8.07
N GLY A 184 -0.05 -8.67 -7.08
CA GLY A 184 -0.92 -9.68 -6.46
C GLY A 184 -0.98 -11.01 -7.20
N THR A 185 -0.43 -11.11 -8.41
CA THR A 185 -0.46 -12.35 -9.20
C THR A 185 0.45 -13.43 -8.62
N ALA A 186 0.06 -14.70 -8.81
CA ALA A 186 0.88 -15.85 -8.43
C ALA A 186 2.28 -15.78 -9.07
N ALA A 187 2.35 -15.38 -10.35
CA ALA A 187 3.62 -15.27 -11.08
C ALA A 187 4.60 -14.28 -10.44
N LEU A 188 4.10 -13.11 -9.97
CA LEU A 188 4.96 -12.15 -9.27
C LEU A 188 5.42 -12.69 -7.92
N ILE A 189 4.52 -13.36 -7.19
CA ILE A 189 4.85 -13.95 -5.89
C ILE A 189 5.91 -15.03 -6.06
N ASP A 190 5.74 -15.95 -6.99
CA ASP A 190 6.72 -17.00 -7.30
C ASP A 190 8.08 -16.43 -7.71
N LYS A 191 8.08 -15.37 -8.53
CA LYS A 191 9.29 -14.62 -8.87
C LYS A 191 10.00 -14.09 -7.62
N ARG A 192 9.25 -13.56 -6.62
CA ARG A 192 9.81 -13.08 -5.36
C ARG A 192 10.37 -14.20 -4.51
N ILE A 193 9.67 -15.35 -4.43
CA ILE A 193 10.14 -16.55 -3.71
C ILE A 193 11.46 -17.05 -4.30
N HIS A 194 11.50 -17.25 -5.62
CA HIS A 194 12.73 -17.68 -6.30
C HIS A 194 13.88 -16.68 -6.13
N HIS A 195 13.58 -15.39 -6.16
CA HIS A 195 14.60 -14.35 -5.93
C HIS A 195 15.19 -14.46 -4.52
N MET A 196 14.35 -14.63 -3.50
CA MET A 196 14.82 -14.79 -2.12
C MET A 196 15.65 -16.06 -1.91
N HIS A 197 15.27 -17.17 -2.56
CA HIS A 197 16.10 -18.39 -2.54
C HIS A 197 17.49 -18.12 -3.12
N ARG A 198 17.62 -17.39 -4.22
CA ARG A 198 18.93 -17.04 -4.80
C ARG A 198 19.79 -16.16 -3.91
N ILE A 199 19.15 -15.22 -3.18
CA ILE A 199 19.85 -14.28 -2.31
C ILE A 199 20.39 -15.00 -1.06
N ARG A 200 19.65 -15.98 -0.55
CA ARG A 200 19.92 -16.58 0.75
C ARG A 200 20.60 -17.97 0.70
N GLY A 201 20.72 -18.56 -0.46
CA GLY A 201 21.27 -19.91 -0.68
C GLY A 201 20.22 -20.97 -0.46
#